data_d6d20766bc21c2e03bc4e4fc2b7e37f3
#
_entry.id   d6d20766bc21c2e03bc4e4fc2b7e37f3
#
_cell.length_a   1.000
_cell.length_b   1.000
_cell.length_c   1.000
_cell.angle_alpha   90.00
_cell.angle_beta   90.00
_cell.angle_gamma   90.00
#
_symmetry.space_group_name_H-M   'P 1'
#
loop_
_entity.id
_entity.type
_entity.pdbx_description
1 polymer ?
#
loop_
_entity_poly.entity_id
_entity_poly.type
_entity_poly.pdbx_seq_one_letter_code
_entity_poly.pdbx_strand_id
1 'polypeptide(L)'
;MERRVVITGIGAITPVGNHVEETWKNLVEGNCGIDFIKGYDEYNLPVKVAGQIKDFNKDEYELNAGLARRSDRFCLYAMAAAADAMKACLHLYIGVNSRKGNKNL
;
A
#
# COMPACT_ATOMS: atom_id res chain seq x y z
N MET A 1 -8.34 -23.12 -25.43
CA MET A 1 -7.11 -22.51 -24.86
C MET A 1 -7.45 -21.87 -23.52
N GLU A 2 -6.93 -22.43 -22.48
CA GLU A 2 -7.11 -21.86 -21.14
C GLU A 2 -6.25 -20.62 -20.97
N ARG A 3 -6.86 -19.50 -20.52
CA ARG A 3 -6.12 -18.30 -20.17
C ARG A 3 -5.70 -18.38 -18.70
N ARG A 4 -4.42 -18.23 -18.45
CA ARG A 4 -3.87 -18.14 -17.09
C ARG A 4 -3.58 -16.70 -16.75
N VAL A 5 -4.20 -16.22 -15.69
CA VAL A 5 -3.97 -14.88 -15.16
C VAL A 5 -3.29 -15.00 -13.81
N VAL A 6 -2.23 -14.26 -13.61
CA VAL A 6 -1.46 -14.26 -12.36
C VAL A 6 -1.32 -12.85 -11.80
N ILE A 7 -1.26 -12.74 -10.49
CA ILE A 7 -0.98 -11.50 -9.79
C ILE A 7 0.55 -11.33 -9.70
N THR A 8 1.07 -10.23 -10.23
CA THR A 8 2.53 -9.97 -10.29
C THR A 8 2.98 -8.88 -9.33
N GLY A 9 2.05 -8.14 -8.74
CA GLY A 9 2.36 -7.11 -7.77
C GLY A 9 1.15 -6.80 -6.90
N ILE A 10 1.38 -6.53 -5.64
CA ILE A 10 0.36 -6.18 -4.65
C ILE A 10 0.82 -4.96 -3.87
N GLY A 11 -0.10 -4.04 -3.63
CA GLY A 11 0.11 -2.90 -2.76
C GLY A 11 -1.04 -2.79 -1.77
N ALA A 12 -0.75 -2.37 -0.55
CA ALA A 12 -1.76 -2.18 0.48
C ALA A 12 -1.37 -1.07 1.45
N ILE A 13 -2.34 -0.24 1.79
CA ILE A 13 -2.27 0.71 2.90
C ILE A 13 -3.40 0.37 3.84
N THR A 14 -3.07 -0.02 5.05
CA THR A 14 -4.05 -0.52 6.03
C THR A 14 -3.81 0.07 7.42
N PRO A 15 -4.79 -0.01 8.34
CA PRO A 15 -4.58 0.41 9.72
C PRO A 15 -3.49 -0.36 10.48
N VAL A 16 -3.03 -1.50 9.96
CA VAL A 16 -1.97 -2.31 10.57
C VAL A 16 -0.66 -2.27 9.81
N GLY A 17 -0.58 -1.53 8.71
CA GLY A 17 0.67 -1.38 7.97
C GLY A 17 0.55 -0.52 6.72
N ASN A 18 1.64 0.13 6.35
CA ASN A 18 1.72 0.99 5.16
C ASN A 18 2.33 0.26 3.95
N HIS A 19 2.65 -1.01 4.10
CA HIS A 19 3.12 -1.90 3.04
C HIS A 19 2.51 -3.29 3.23
N VAL A 20 2.51 -4.11 2.20
CA VAL A 20 1.95 -5.47 2.24
C VAL A 20 2.68 -6.34 3.28
N GLU A 21 4.00 -6.28 3.31
CA GLU A 21 4.83 -7.08 4.23
C GLU A 21 4.52 -6.74 5.68
N GLU A 22 4.47 -5.47 6.01
CA GLU A 22 4.13 -4.98 7.35
C GLU A 22 2.71 -5.36 7.74
N THR A 23 1.76 -5.19 6.83
CA THR A 23 0.37 -5.56 7.03
C THR A 23 0.23 -7.06 7.30
N TRP A 24 0.86 -7.89 6.50
CA TRP A 24 0.82 -9.33 6.65
C TRP A 24 1.45 -9.79 7.97
N LYS A 25 2.62 -9.27 8.30
CA LYS A 25 3.29 -9.55 9.55
C LYS A 25 2.40 -9.23 10.77
N ASN A 26 1.80 -8.04 10.77
CA ASN A 26 0.94 -7.60 11.87
C ASN A 26 -0.34 -8.42 11.97
N LEU A 27 -0.91 -8.85 10.84
CA LEU A 27 -2.07 -9.73 10.84
C LEU A 27 -1.74 -11.13 11.40
N VAL A 28 -0.60 -11.69 11.03
CA VAL A 28 -0.14 -13.00 11.52
C VAL A 28 0.14 -12.95 13.02
N GLU A 29 0.71 -11.85 13.52
CA GLU A 29 0.97 -11.62 14.93
C GLU A 29 -0.29 -11.30 15.75
N GLY A 30 -1.43 -11.09 15.10
CA GLY A 30 -2.69 -10.76 15.75
C GLY A 30 -2.80 -9.31 16.23
N ASN A 31 -2.02 -8.41 15.68
CA ASN A 31 -2.07 -6.98 16.00
C ASN A 31 -3.38 -6.35 15.50
N CYS A 32 -4.01 -5.54 16.35
CA CYS A 32 -5.25 -4.85 16.01
C CYS A 32 -4.96 -3.43 15.51
N GLY A 33 -5.56 -3.07 14.37
CA GLY A 33 -5.43 -1.73 13.80
C GLY A 33 -6.53 -0.76 14.25
N ILE A 34 -7.49 -1.24 15.02
CA ILE A 34 -8.59 -0.41 15.54
C ILE A 34 -8.16 0.17 16.88
N ASP A 35 -8.28 1.49 17.01
CA ASP A 35 -7.88 2.24 18.21
C ASP A 35 -8.78 3.48 18.35
N PHE A 36 -8.60 4.23 19.42
CA PHE A 36 -9.29 5.50 19.60
C PHE A 36 -8.99 6.45 18.44
N ILE A 37 -10.04 7.13 17.96
CA ILE A 37 -9.91 8.09 16.84
C ILE A 37 -9.04 9.26 17.28
N LYS A 38 -8.02 9.56 16.46
CA LYS A 38 -7.11 10.68 16.65
C LYS A 38 -7.42 11.79 15.63
N GLY A 39 -7.25 13.04 16.04
CA GLY A 39 -7.43 14.19 15.18
C GLY A 39 -8.85 14.75 15.13
N TYR A 40 -9.77 14.18 15.85
CA TYR A 40 -11.17 14.60 15.89
C TYR A 40 -11.68 14.88 17.31
N ASP A 41 -10.76 15.21 18.22
CA ASP A 41 -11.07 15.44 19.62
C ASP A 41 -12.01 16.65 19.86
N GLU A 42 -12.01 17.62 18.94
CA GLU A 42 -12.90 18.78 18.95
C GLU A 42 -14.35 18.43 18.64
N TYR A 43 -14.59 17.27 18.05
CA TYR A 43 -15.92 16.82 17.66
C TYR A 43 -16.41 15.78 18.66
N ASN A 44 -17.60 16.00 19.20
CA ASN A 44 -18.22 15.02 20.10
C ASN A 44 -18.85 13.88 19.28
N LEU A 45 -18.01 13.00 18.76
CA LEU A 45 -18.44 11.88 17.93
C LEU A 45 -19.09 10.78 18.79
N PRO A 46 -20.19 10.19 18.32
CA PRO A 46 -20.82 9.06 19.02
C PRO A 46 -19.97 7.79 18.98
N VAL A 47 -19.16 7.61 17.92
CA VAL A 47 -18.21 6.50 17.79
C VAL A 47 -16.82 7.00 18.14
N LYS A 48 -16.12 6.30 19.03
CA LYS A 48 -14.80 6.71 19.56
C LYS A 48 -13.65 5.91 18.99
N VAL A 49 -13.90 4.82 18.27
CA VAL A 49 -12.87 3.93 17.73
C VAL A 49 -13.01 3.76 16.23
N ALA A 50 -11.87 3.62 15.55
CA ALA A 50 -11.83 3.41 14.10
C ALA A 50 -10.48 2.80 13.70
N GLY A 51 -10.45 2.20 12.51
CA GLY A 51 -9.22 1.81 11.86
C GLY A 51 -8.67 2.97 11.04
N GLN A 52 -7.69 3.67 11.58
CA GLN A 52 -7.02 4.79 10.91
C GLN A 52 -5.65 4.37 10.38
N ILE A 53 -5.27 4.91 9.22
CA ILE A 53 -3.91 4.76 8.69
C ILE A 53 -2.94 5.55 9.58
N LYS A 54 -1.82 4.93 9.95
CA LYS A 54 -0.83 5.48 10.87
C LYS A 54 0.48 5.75 10.13
N ASP A 55 1.14 6.84 10.51
CA ASP A 55 2.50 7.16 10.05
C ASP A 55 2.67 7.17 8.53
N PHE A 56 1.63 7.54 7.81
CA PHE A 56 1.67 7.63 6.35
C PHE A 56 2.55 8.80 5.91
N ASN A 57 3.59 8.48 5.13
CA ASN A 57 4.47 9.47 4.52
C ASN A 57 4.35 9.39 2.99
N LYS A 58 3.70 10.37 2.40
CA LYS A 58 3.50 10.47 0.95
C LYS A 58 4.82 10.57 0.16
N ASP A 59 5.87 11.07 0.80
CA ASP A 59 7.17 11.27 0.14
C ASP A 59 7.91 9.96 -0.17
N GLU A 60 7.53 8.87 0.50
CA GLU A 60 8.07 7.53 0.21
C GLU A 60 7.62 6.97 -1.14
N TYR A 61 6.56 7.53 -1.74
CA TYR A 61 5.88 6.95 -2.89
C TYR A 61 6.01 7.78 -4.16
N GLU A 62 6.92 8.60 -4.36
CA GLU A 62 7.15 9.38 -5.60
C GLU A 62 5.85 9.84 -6.31
N LEU A 63 4.84 10.25 -5.54
CA LEU A 63 3.56 10.68 -6.07
C LEU A 63 3.67 12.06 -6.72
N ASN A 64 2.87 12.30 -7.77
CA ASN A 64 2.79 13.60 -8.39
C ASN A 64 2.34 14.66 -7.37
N ALA A 65 3.21 15.63 -7.07
CA ALA A 65 2.98 16.63 -6.04
C ALA A 65 1.76 17.51 -6.31
N GLY A 66 1.51 17.87 -7.57
CA GLY A 66 0.34 18.66 -7.94
C GLY A 66 -0.97 17.91 -7.74
N LEU A 67 -0.99 16.63 -8.08
CA LEU A 67 -2.15 15.76 -7.89
C LEU A 67 -2.36 15.48 -6.39
N ALA A 68 -1.28 15.22 -5.65
CA ALA A 68 -1.34 14.97 -4.21
C ALA A 68 -1.93 16.15 -3.42
N ARG A 69 -1.61 17.39 -3.80
CA ARG A 69 -2.16 18.59 -3.15
C ARG A 69 -3.66 18.78 -3.34
N ARG A 70 -4.19 18.28 -4.46
CA ARG A 70 -5.61 18.43 -4.82
C ARG A 70 -6.46 17.24 -4.44
N SER A 71 -5.84 16.20 -3.90
CA SER A 71 -6.52 14.95 -3.59
C SER A 71 -6.76 14.78 -2.11
N ASP A 72 -7.89 14.17 -1.77
CA ASP A 72 -8.18 13.75 -0.41
C ASP A 72 -7.27 12.58 0.01
N ARG A 73 -7.23 12.32 1.32
CA ARG A 73 -6.37 11.27 1.88
C ARG A 73 -6.62 9.89 1.28
N PHE A 74 -7.88 9.52 1.04
CA PHE A 74 -8.18 8.21 0.45
C PHE A 74 -7.60 8.05 -0.95
N CYS A 75 -7.55 9.13 -1.73
CA CYS A 75 -6.89 9.14 -3.04
C CYS A 75 -5.39 8.94 -2.92
N LEU A 76 -4.76 9.57 -1.94
CA LEU A 76 -3.32 9.40 -1.65
C LEU A 76 -3.01 7.95 -1.27
N TYR A 77 -3.82 7.33 -0.44
CA TYR A 77 -3.66 5.93 -0.06
C TYR A 77 -3.80 5.00 -1.26
N ALA A 78 -4.78 5.23 -2.12
CA ALA A 78 -4.97 4.46 -3.34
C ALA A 78 -3.79 4.60 -4.30
N MET A 79 -3.29 5.80 -4.49
CA MET A 79 -2.10 6.05 -5.32
C MET A 79 -0.85 5.41 -4.75
N ALA A 80 -0.66 5.46 -3.45
CA ALA A 80 0.48 4.84 -2.76
C ALA A 80 0.44 3.31 -2.88
N ALA A 81 -0.72 2.70 -2.66
CA ALA A 81 -0.89 1.26 -2.83
C ALA A 81 -0.65 0.83 -4.28
N ALA A 82 -1.15 1.59 -5.25
CA ALA A 82 -0.92 1.34 -6.67
C ALA A 82 0.57 1.47 -7.04
N ALA A 83 1.27 2.46 -6.49
CA ALA A 83 2.71 2.63 -6.71
C ALA A 83 3.50 1.44 -6.20
N ASP A 84 3.19 0.93 -5.02
CA ASP A 84 3.83 -0.27 -4.46
C ASP A 84 3.55 -1.52 -5.30
N ALA A 85 2.31 -1.69 -5.77
CA ALA A 85 1.94 -2.81 -6.63
C ALA A 85 2.71 -2.77 -7.96
N MET A 86 2.81 -1.61 -8.59
CA MET A 86 3.56 -1.41 -9.82
C MET A 86 5.06 -1.65 -9.64
N LYS A 87 5.63 -1.20 -8.54
CA LYS A 87 7.03 -1.42 -8.19
C LYS A 87 7.34 -2.90 -8.03
N ALA A 88 6.49 -3.65 -7.32
CA ALA A 88 6.62 -5.09 -7.16
C ALA A 88 6.51 -5.83 -8.51
N CYS A 89 5.58 -5.44 -9.36
CA CYS A 89 5.41 -5.97 -10.72
C CYS A 89 6.66 -5.74 -11.58
N LEU A 90 7.23 -4.54 -11.56
CA LEU A 90 8.45 -4.20 -12.31
C LEU A 90 9.66 -5.01 -11.86
N HIS A 91 9.82 -5.23 -10.57
CA HIS A 91 10.89 -6.08 -10.03
C HIS A 91 10.81 -7.50 -10.58
N LEU A 92 9.63 -8.07 -10.61
CA LEU A 92 9.41 -9.41 -11.17
C LEU A 92 9.73 -9.46 -12.67
N TYR A 93 9.29 -8.45 -13.43
CA TYR A 93 9.53 -8.33 -14.86
C TYR A 93 11.02 -8.25 -15.20
N ILE A 94 11.76 -7.41 -14.49
CA ILE A 94 13.23 -7.25 -14.66
C ILE A 94 13.92 -8.56 -14.33
N GLY A 95 13.56 -9.22 -13.23
CA GLY A 95 14.13 -10.50 -12.83
C GLY A 95 13.95 -11.60 -13.87
N VAL A 96 12.79 -11.68 -14.50
CA VAL A 96 12.49 -12.65 -15.56
C VAL A 96 13.31 -12.35 -16.82
N ASN A 97 13.44 -11.09 -17.21
CA ASN A 97 14.20 -10.71 -18.39
C ASN A 97 15.71 -10.92 -18.21
N SER A 98 16.24 -10.68 -17.02
CA SER A 98 17.64 -10.97 -16.70
C SER A 98 17.97 -12.46 -16.85
N ARG A 99 17.06 -13.34 -16.44
CA ARG A 99 17.25 -14.79 -16.60
C ARG A 99 17.20 -15.23 -18.06
N LYS A 100 16.39 -14.59 -18.90
CA LYS A 100 16.33 -14.89 -20.34
C LYS A 100 17.59 -14.43 -21.06
N GLY A 101 18.18 -13.30 -20.66
CA GLY A 101 19.43 -12.82 -21.27
C GLY A 101 20.64 -13.71 -21.03
N ASN A 102 20.61 -14.50 -19.95
CA ASN A 102 21.74 -15.38 -19.59
C ASN A 102 21.69 -16.75 -20.27
N LYS A 103 20.66 -17.04 -21.08
CA LYS A 103 20.56 -18.32 -21.82
C LYS A 103 21.25 -18.31 -23.17
N ASN A 104 21.81 -17.20 -23.58
CA ASN A 104 22.48 -17.03 -24.88
C ASN A 104 24.00 -16.84 -24.75
N LEU A 105 24.58 -17.30 -23.66
CA LEU A 105 26.03 -17.38 -23.49
C LEU A 105 26.49 -18.83 -23.59
#